data_a93d907a15a3b6046cb07944dbb20785
#
_entry.id   a93d907a15a3b6046cb07944dbb20785
#
_cell.length_a   1.000
_cell.length_b   1.000
_cell.length_c   1.000
_cell.angle_alpha   90.00
_cell.angle_beta   90.00
_cell.angle_gamma   90.00
#
_symmetry.space_group_name_H-M   'P 1'
#
loop_
_entity.id
_entity.type
_entity.pdbx_description
1 polymer ?
#
loop_
_entity_poly.entity_id
_entity_poly.type
_entity_poly.pdbx_seq_one_letter_code
_entity_poly.pdbx_strand_id
1 'polypeptide(L)'
;MTLSCGVVSAQKFTIPVIPDTQESVTRQRGIFFTQIEWLAAKADSLNAPIVLHVGDLVNFNNFDQWELASVGMRILDRANIPYAITLGNHDTGAVGEFSGSAAPGNVNVNLRNTHKFNYFFPVNRFPLQKGRFEKNKSDNAYYIFRAGNVDWIVVTLEFCAREEAAQWMDQVLKEHPNHNAIILTHYHLTGRGTIAPNNAGYGDMNVIDIYEKYIKPNKNVRMVLSGHTVWSAWKIDQGPEGNNIYQILQDYQRKDEGYIRLLDIDTEKGTISAKMYSPYLKKTLDDDSSFSFSDVNFIK
;
A
#
# COMPACT_ATOMS: atom_id res chain seq x y z
N MET A 1 13.73 29.25 34.13
CA MET A 1 12.62 29.12 33.17
C MET A 1 13.18 28.45 31.94
N THR A 2 13.04 27.15 31.84
CA THR A 2 13.41 26.40 30.65
C THR A 2 12.22 26.45 29.69
N LEU A 3 12.36 27.21 28.61
CA LEU A 3 11.41 27.16 27.48
C LEU A 3 11.52 25.76 26.83
N SER A 4 10.54 24.90 27.10
CA SER A 4 10.32 23.70 26.33
C SER A 4 9.87 24.16 24.94
N CYS A 5 10.76 24.10 23.97
CA CYS A 5 10.43 24.26 22.57
C CYS A 5 9.68 22.97 22.17
N GLY A 6 8.36 22.98 22.29
CA GLY A 6 7.51 21.92 21.78
C GLY A 6 7.72 21.86 20.26
N VAL A 7 8.23 20.76 19.76
CA VAL A 7 8.26 20.47 18.32
C VAL A 7 6.80 20.43 17.88
N VAL A 8 6.31 21.49 17.26
CA VAL A 8 5.00 21.48 16.59
C VAL A 8 5.16 20.55 15.40
N SER A 9 4.66 19.33 15.54
CA SER A 9 4.58 18.39 14.41
C SER A 9 3.74 19.05 13.31
N ALA A 10 4.24 19.02 12.07
CA ALA A 10 3.50 19.58 10.93
C ALA A 10 2.15 18.86 10.80
N GLN A 11 1.06 19.63 10.75
CA GLN A 11 -0.31 19.10 10.61
C GLN A 11 -0.58 18.56 9.20
N LYS A 12 0.31 18.89 8.27
CA LYS A 12 0.29 18.42 6.87
C LYS A 12 1.46 17.48 6.61
N PHE A 13 1.15 16.40 5.94
CA PHE A 13 2.13 15.42 5.48
C PHE A 13 1.63 14.73 4.22
N THR A 14 2.52 14.08 3.49
CA THR A 14 2.21 13.32 2.30
C THR A 14 2.52 11.85 2.53
N ILE A 15 1.61 10.96 2.16
CA ILE A 15 1.88 9.53 2.03
C ILE A 15 2.09 9.22 0.54
N PRO A 16 3.34 8.99 0.09
CA PRO A 16 3.58 8.49 -1.24
C PRO A 16 3.14 7.02 -1.34
N VAL A 17 2.42 6.69 -2.40
CA VAL A 17 2.01 5.31 -2.71
C VAL A 17 2.56 4.93 -4.08
N ILE A 18 3.44 3.95 -4.11
CA ILE A 18 4.01 3.40 -5.33
C ILE A 18 3.01 2.41 -5.91
N PRO A 19 2.55 2.61 -7.16
CA PRO A 19 1.72 1.63 -7.86
C PRO A 19 2.52 0.37 -8.21
N ASP A 20 1.86 -0.55 -8.91
CA ASP A 20 2.44 -1.76 -9.48
C ASP A 20 3.70 -1.44 -10.31
N THR A 21 4.86 -1.96 -9.91
CA THR A 21 6.15 -1.66 -10.55
C THR A 21 6.67 -2.79 -11.43
N GLN A 22 5.94 -3.87 -11.55
CA GLN A 22 6.34 -5.10 -12.24
C GLN A 22 6.87 -4.85 -13.67
N GLU A 23 6.24 -4.00 -14.46
CA GLU A 23 6.69 -3.69 -15.81
C GLU A 23 7.97 -2.85 -15.81
N SER A 24 8.09 -1.88 -14.92
CA SER A 24 9.29 -1.05 -14.83
C SER A 24 10.49 -1.85 -14.31
N VAL A 25 10.31 -2.75 -13.35
CA VAL A 25 11.35 -3.68 -12.88
C VAL A 25 11.81 -4.60 -14.01
N THR A 26 10.89 -5.05 -14.86
CA THR A 26 11.22 -5.98 -15.96
C THR A 26 11.88 -5.29 -17.14
N ARG A 27 11.32 -4.19 -17.61
CA ARG A 27 11.65 -3.60 -18.92
C ARG A 27 12.30 -2.23 -18.83
N GLN A 28 12.04 -1.46 -17.76
CA GLN A 28 12.41 -0.04 -17.67
C GLN A 28 13.00 0.31 -16.31
N ARG A 29 14.04 -0.41 -15.94
CA ARG A 29 14.73 -0.31 -14.64
C ARG A 29 15.05 1.12 -14.23
N GLY A 30 15.44 1.97 -15.20
CA GLY A 30 15.72 3.39 -14.96
C GLY A 30 14.53 4.16 -14.40
N ILE A 31 13.30 3.82 -14.80
CA ILE A 31 12.08 4.43 -14.30
C ILE A 31 11.88 4.04 -12.83
N PHE A 32 11.98 2.74 -12.51
CA PHE A 32 11.87 2.24 -11.15
C PHE A 32 12.87 2.92 -10.21
N PHE A 33 14.15 2.94 -10.59
CA PHE A 33 15.18 3.62 -9.79
C PHE A 33 14.91 5.11 -9.63
N THR A 34 14.49 5.81 -10.71
CA THR A 34 14.14 7.24 -10.64
C THR A 34 13.00 7.51 -9.66
N GLN A 35 11.97 6.64 -9.59
CA GLN A 35 10.89 6.74 -8.61
C GLN A 35 11.43 6.66 -7.17
N ILE A 36 12.25 5.64 -6.88
CA ILE A 36 12.77 5.40 -5.54
C ILE A 36 13.78 6.48 -5.12
N GLU A 37 14.67 6.90 -6.02
CA GLU A 37 15.63 7.99 -5.78
C GLU A 37 14.92 9.33 -5.51
N TRP A 38 13.87 9.62 -6.27
CA TRP A 38 13.06 10.82 -6.04
C TRP A 38 12.38 10.80 -4.68
N LEU A 39 11.81 9.65 -4.28
CA LEU A 39 11.21 9.48 -2.95
C LEU A 39 12.25 9.69 -1.85
N ALA A 40 13.45 9.11 -2.00
CA ALA A 40 14.53 9.29 -1.06
C ALA A 40 14.94 10.77 -0.93
N ALA A 41 14.99 11.51 -2.05
CA ALA A 41 15.37 12.91 -2.07
C ALA A 41 14.26 13.87 -1.58
N LYS A 42 13.00 13.43 -1.59
CA LYS A 42 11.85 14.31 -1.32
C LYS A 42 11.11 14.01 -0.01
N ALA A 43 11.38 12.88 0.63
CA ALA A 43 10.66 12.45 1.83
C ALA A 43 10.57 13.55 2.92
N ASP A 44 11.69 14.21 3.22
CA ASP A 44 11.71 15.29 4.22
C ASP A 44 10.83 16.47 3.79
N SER A 45 10.92 16.91 2.55
CA SER A 45 10.12 18.04 2.04
C SER A 45 8.62 17.73 1.93
N LEU A 46 8.27 16.45 1.83
CA LEU A 46 6.91 15.93 1.84
C LEU A 46 6.40 15.66 3.27
N ASN A 47 7.26 15.76 4.28
CA ASN A 47 6.98 15.25 5.62
C ASN A 47 6.46 13.80 5.57
N ALA A 48 7.02 12.98 4.71
CA ALA A 48 6.51 11.62 4.45
C ALA A 48 6.86 10.68 5.62
N PRO A 49 5.87 10.23 6.40
CA PRO A 49 6.13 9.36 7.54
C PRO A 49 6.43 7.91 7.11
N ILE A 50 5.93 7.52 5.95
CA ILE A 50 6.03 6.18 5.38
C ILE A 50 5.77 6.23 3.87
N VAL A 51 6.41 5.35 3.12
CA VAL A 51 6.10 5.07 1.71
C VAL A 51 5.33 3.76 1.62
N LEU A 52 4.26 3.72 0.85
CA LEU A 52 3.46 2.50 0.64
C LEU A 52 3.66 1.95 -0.77
N HIS A 53 3.58 0.62 -0.93
CA HIS A 53 3.61 -0.04 -2.23
C HIS A 53 2.44 -1.02 -2.32
N VAL A 54 1.62 -0.90 -3.36
CA VAL A 54 0.36 -1.65 -3.48
C VAL A 54 0.50 -3.09 -4.02
N GLY A 55 1.73 -3.59 -4.15
CA GLY A 55 2.00 -4.95 -4.64
C GLY A 55 2.39 -4.99 -6.11
N ASP A 56 2.58 -6.20 -6.63
CA ASP A 56 3.18 -6.45 -7.95
C ASP A 56 4.51 -5.69 -8.12
N LEU A 57 5.37 -5.86 -7.12
CA LEU A 57 6.72 -5.27 -7.10
C LEU A 57 7.58 -5.86 -8.24
N VAL A 58 7.40 -7.15 -8.52
CA VAL A 58 8.06 -7.88 -9.61
C VAL A 58 7.04 -8.42 -10.61
N ASN A 59 7.45 -8.68 -11.85
CA ASN A 59 6.60 -9.29 -12.88
C ASN A 59 6.76 -10.81 -12.94
N PHE A 60 7.99 -11.27 -12.79
CA PHE A 60 8.30 -12.70 -12.73
C PHE A 60 8.85 -13.01 -11.35
N ASN A 61 8.25 -14.01 -10.71
CA ASN A 61 8.69 -14.41 -9.37
C ASN A 61 10.04 -15.17 -9.42
N ASN A 62 11.10 -14.49 -9.91
CA ASN A 62 12.47 -15.04 -10.00
C ASN A 62 13.47 -14.20 -9.19
N PHE A 63 14.63 -14.79 -8.90
CA PHE A 63 15.63 -14.15 -8.06
C PHE A 63 16.17 -12.84 -8.65
N ASP A 64 16.37 -12.76 -9.96
CA ASP A 64 16.95 -11.57 -10.62
C ASP A 64 16.07 -10.34 -10.45
N GLN A 65 14.73 -10.49 -10.63
CA GLN A 65 13.81 -9.39 -10.44
C GLN A 65 13.65 -9.00 -8.96
N TRP A 66 13.62 -9.97 -8.07
CA TRP A 66 13.60 -9.73 -6.63
C TRP A 66 14.88 -9.03 -6.15
N GLU A 67 16.04 -9.43 -6.64
CA GLU A 67 17.32 -8.76 -6.32
C GLU A 67 17.29 -7.31 -6.79
N LEU A 68 16.86 -7.05 -8.03
CA LEU A 68 16.75 -5.70 -8.58
C LEU A 68 15.79 -4.84 -7.77
N ALA A 69 14.58 -5.35 -7.48
CA ALA A 69 13.60 -4.66 -6.67
C ALA A 69 14.15 -4.35 -5.26
N SER A 70 14.82 -5.35 -4.64
CA SER A 70 15.45 -5.19 -3.34
C SER A 70 16.58 -4.14 -3.36
N VAL A 71 17.40 -4.11 -4.40
CA VAL A 71 18.47 -3.10 -4.56
C VAL A 71 17.87 -1.70 -4.67
N GLY A 72 16.81 -1.53 -5.46
CA GLY A 72 16.10 -0.26 -5.56
C GLY A 72 15.56 0.19 -4.20
N MET A 73 14.80 -0.67 -3.52
CA MET A 73 14.21 -0.33 -2.22
C MET A 73 15.26 -0.06 -1.12
N ARG A 74 16.49 -0.60 -1.24
CA ARG A 74 17.61 -0.24 -0.33
C ARG A 74 18.00 1.23 -0.39
N ILE A 75 17.60 1.96 -1.41
CA ILE A 75 17.83 3.42 -1.47
C ILE A 75 17.00 4.08 -0.35
N LEU A 76 15.75 3.65 -0.11
CA LEU A 76 14.94 4.11 1.01
C LEU A 76 15.53 3.67 2.35
N ASP A 77 16.01 2.41 2.46
CA ASP A 77 16.66 1.93 3.69
C ASP A 77 17.85 2.82 4.08
N ARG A 78 18.73 3.16 3.10
CA ARG A 78 19.89 4.02 3.33
C ARG A 78 19.52 5.46 3.70
N ALA A 79 18.38 5.92 3.21
CA ALA A 79 17.83 7.24 3.55
C ALA A 79 17.02 7.22 4.86
N ASN A 80 16.93 6.08 5.54
CA ASN A 80 16.11 5.87 6.74
C ASN A 80 14.63 6.21 6.53
N ILE A 81 14.09 5.96 5.34
CA ILE A 81 12.69 6.20 5.01
C ILE A 81 11.92 4.90 5.19
N PRO A 82 10.99 4.83 6.15
CA PRO A 82 10.16 3.66 6.35
C PRO A 82 9.23 3.41 5.17
N TYR A 83 8.96 2.14 4.90
CA TYR A 83 7.98 1.75 3.90
C TYR A 83 7.22 0.48 4.31
N ALA A 84 6.07 0.25 3.67
CA ALA A 84 5.29 -0.98 3.76
C ALA A 84 4.93 -1.46 2.36
N ILE A 85 5.00 -2.77 2.14
CA ILE A 85 4.69 -3.42 0.87
C ILE A 85 3.60 -4.45 1.13
N THR A 86 2.49 -4.38 0.40
CA THR A 86 1.58 -5.52 0.27
C THR A 86 1.98 -6.37 -0.92
N LEU A 87 1.57 -7.63 -0.96
CA LEU A 87 1.91 -8.53 -2.05
C LEU A 87 0.79 -8.58 -3.09
N GLY A 88 1.19 -8.47 -4.37
CA GLY A 88 0.33 -8.81 -5.49
C GLY A 88 0.47 -10.28 -5.90
N ASN A 89 -0.27 -10.69 -6.92
CA ASN A 89 -0.19 -12.06 -7.43
C ASN A 89 1.18 -12.37 -8.07
N HIS A 90 1.81 -11.40 -8.72
CA HIS A 90 3.14 -11.54 -9.30
C HIS A 90 4.26 -11.69 -8.26
N ASP A 91 4.01 -11.25 -7.03
CA ASP A 91 4.96 -11.33 -5.92
C ASP A 91 4.97 -12.71 -5.24
N THR A 92 4.15 -13.64 -5.71
CA THR A 92 3.94 -14.95 -5.09
C THR A 92 4.27 -16.10 -6.04
N GLY A 93 4.25 -17.34 -5.55
CA GLY A 93 4.38 -18.54 -6.38
C GLY A 93 3.21 -18.79 -7.34
N ALA A 94 2.16 -17.94 -7.34
CA ALA A 94 1.05 -18.04 -8.29
C ALA A 94 1.45 -17.65 -9.72
N VAL A 95 2.52 -16.90 -9.88
CA VAL A 95 3.09 -16.50 -11.16
C VAL A 95 4.43 -17.20 -11.40
N GLY A 96 4.66 -17.62 -12.63
CA GLY A 96 5.87 -18.36 -13.02
C GLY A 96 7.15 -17.53 -13.00
N GLU A 97 8.28 -18.20 -12.87
CA GLU A 97 9.60 -17.56 -12.76
C GLU A 97 10.08 -16.92 -14.08
N PHE A 98 9.54 -17.34 -15.21
CA PHE A 98 10.01 -16.91 -16.54
C PHE A 98 8.89 -16.35 -17.41
N SER A 99 7.70 -16.24 -16.86
CA SER A 99 6.55 -15.63 -17.56
C SER A 99 5.59 -15.02 -16.56
N GLY A 100 4.91 -13.94 -16.93
CA GLY A 100 3.83 -13.35 -16.12
C GLY A 100 2.54 -14.20 -16.09
N SER A 101 2.58 -15.45 -16.60
CA SER A 101 1.45 -16.38 -16.62
C SER A 101 1.34 -17.14 -15.30
N ALA A 102 0.15 -17.71 -15.06
CA ALA A 102 -0.09 -18.56 -13.90
C ALA A 102 0.90 -19.74 -13.82
N ALA A 103 1.47 -19.94 -12.64
CA ALA A 103 2.32 -21.09 -12.37
C ALA A 103 1.49 -22.39 -12.33
N PRO A 104 2.07 -23.54 -12.73
CA PRO A 104 1.40 -24.84 -12.61
C PRO A 104 1.01 -25.16 -11.17
N GLY A 105 -0.08 -25.91 -10.99
CA GLY A 105 -0.52 -26.43 -9.69
C GLY A 105 -1.72 -25.68 -9.11
N ASN A 106 -1.91 -25.79 -7.81
CA ASN A 106 -3.03 -25.17 -7.11
C ASN A 106 -2.71 -23.70 -6.82
N VAL A 107 -3.49 -22.78 -7.39
CA VAL A 107 -3.28 -21.35 -7.28
C VAL A 107 -3.34 -20.86 -5.81
N ASN A 108 -4.24 -21.42 -4.99
CA ASN A 108 -4.37 -21.00 -3.59
C ASN A 108 -3.16 -21.39 -2.76
N VAL A 109 -2.55 -22.54 -3.02
CA VAL A 109 -1.29 -22.96 -2.40
C VAL A 109 -0.14 -22.07 -2.90
N ASN A 110 -0.09 -21.82 -4.20
CA ASN A 110 0.95 -21.02 -4.82
C ASN A 110 0.95 -19.57 -4.34
N LEU A 111 -0.23 -18.98 -4.12
CA LEU A 111 -0.36 -17.63 -3.54
C LEU A 111 0.30 -17.49 -2.14
N ARG A 112 0.36 -18.58 -1.38
CA ARG A 112 0.96 -18.57 -0.02
C ARG A 112 2.46 -18.86 -0.05
N ASN A 113 3.02 -19.15 -1.25
CA ASN A 113 4.46 -19.27 -1.44
C ASN A 113 5.08 -17.89 -1.70
N THR A 114 5.46 -17.24 -0.62
CA THR A 114 6.06 -15.89 -0.56
C THR A 114 7.53 -15.95 -0.14
N HIS A 115 8.17 -17.11 -0.35
CA HIS A 115 9.54 -17.35 0.10
C HIS A 115 10.54 -16.31 -0.42
N LYS A 116 10.47 -15.97 -1.74
CA LYS A 116 11.40 -15.02 -2.34
C LYS A 116 11.21 -13.60 -1.79
N PHE A 117 9.94 -13.15 -1.64
CA PHE A 117 9.68 -11.89 -0.97
C PHE A 117 10.33 -11.84 0.41
N ASN A 118 10.05 -12.81 1.27
CA ASN A 118 10.56 -12.83 2.64
C ASN A 118 12.09 -13.02 2.74
N TYR A 119 12.72 -13.61 1.72
CA TYR A 119 14.17 -13.69 1.60
C TYR A 119 14.78 -12.30 1.33
N PHE A 120 14.22 -11.52 0.39
CA PHE A 120 14.75 -10.21 0.02
C PHE A 120 14.25 -9.08 0.94
N PHE A 121 13.09 -9.25 1.56
CA PHE A 121 12.45 -8.31 2.47
C PHE A 121 12.16 -8.96 3.83
N PRO A 122 13.20 -9.35 4.56
CA PRO A 122 13.04 -10.00 5.87
C PRO A 122 12.43 -9.04 6.89
N VAL A 123 11.84 -9.58 7.93
CA VAL A 123 11.07 -8.83 8.94
C VAL A 123 11.84 -7.68 9.60
N ASN A 124 13.15 -7.79 9.73
CA ASN A 124 14.01 -6.75 10.31
C ASN A 124 14.27 -5.56 9.37
N ARG A 125 13.80 -5.62 8.12
CA ARG A 125 13.93 -4.54 7.14
C ARG A 125 12.86 -3.44 7.33
N PHE A 126 11.84 -3.69 8.15
CA PHE A 126 10.70 -2.81 8.33
C PHE A 126 10.66 -2.19 9.73
N PRO A 127 11.28 -1.00 9.95
CA PRO A 127 11.46 -0.43 11.30
C PRO A 127 10.15 -0.05 12.01
N LEU A 128 9.10 0.30 11.26
CA LEU A 128 7.79 0.66 11.83
C LEU A 128 6.86 -0.54 12.04
N GLN A 129 7.24 -1.74 11.59
CA GLN A 129 6.45 -2.95 11.75
C GLN A 129 6.36 -3.36 13.23
N LYS A 130 5.12 -3.54 13.74
CA LYS A 130 4.86 -3.86 15.14
C LYS A 130 4.37 -5.29 15.37
N GLY A 131 3.70 -5.87 14.39
CA GLY A 131 3.22 -7.24 14.46
C GLY A 131 2.92 -7.85 13.10
N ARG A 132 2.70 -9.17 13.10
CA ARG A 132 2.53 -9.98 11.89
C ARG A 132 1.58 -11.12 12.15
N PHE A 133 0.89 -11.56 11.12
CA PHE A 133 0.08 -12.78 11.18
C PHE A 133 0.96 -14.02 11.31
N GLU A 134 1.99 -14.15 10.46
CA GLU A 134 2.96 -15.24 10.53
C GLU A 134 4.30 -14.69 11.05
N LYS A 135 4.81 -15.24 12.15
CA LYS A 135 5.95 -14.70 12.91
C LYS A 135 7.17 -14.29 12.09
N ASN A 136 7.49 -15.05 11.05
CA ASN A 136 8.71 -14.86 10.28
C ASN A 136 8.46 -14.34 8.85
N LYS A 137 7.24 -13.85 8.58
CA LYS A 137 6.86 -13.31 7.27
C LYS A 137 6.33 -11.89 7.40
N SER A 138 6.55 -11.09 6.38
CA SER A 138 6.07 -9.71 6.28
C SER A 138 4.84 -9.56 5.36
N ASP A 139 4.24 -10.67 4.94
CA ASP A 139 3.11 -10.72 3.99
C ASP A 139 1.88 -10.01 4.54
N ASN A 140 1.56 -10.33 5.81
CA ASN A 140 0.49 -9.71 6.57
C ASN A 140 1.10 -9.11 7.82
N ALA A 141 1.19 -7.78 7.88
CA ALA A 141 1.85 -7.07 8.96
C ALA A 141 1.15 -5.75 9.26
N TYR A 142 1.39 -5.18 10.44
CA TYR A 142 0.95 -3.83 10.71
C TYR A 142 2.09 -2.94 11.17
N TYR A 143 1.95 -1.66 10.83
CA TYR A 143 2.94 -0.59 11.01
C TYR A 143 2.28 0.55 11.75
N ILE A 144 2.95 1.13 12.74
CA ILE A 144 2.43 2.25 13.53
C ILE A 144 3.37 3.45 13.37
N PHE A 145 2.79 4.61 13.12
CA PHE A 145 3.49 5.88 13.09
C PHE A 145 2.58 7.03 13.55
N ARG A 146 3.17 8.18 13.84
CA ARG A 146 2.45 9.40 14.18
C ARG A 146 2.74 10.46 13.14
N ALA A 147 1.71 11.09 12.60
CA ALA A 147 1.81 12.20 11.65
C ALA A 147 0.56 13.08 11.71
N GLY A 148 0.70 14.37 11.44
CA GLY A 148 -0.43 15.30 11.53
C GLY A 148 -1.06 15.36 12.92
N ASN A 149 -0.27 15.17 13.99
CA ASN A 149 -0.70 15.12 15.39
C ASN A 149 -1.69 14.00 15.76
N VAL A 150 -1.88 13.00 14.87
CA VAL A 150 -2.74 11.84 15.11
C VAL A 150 -1.95 10.54 14.90
N ASP A 151 -2.47 9.47 15.46
CA ASP A 151 -1.85 8.14 15.35
C ASP A 151 -2.42 7.37 14.15
N TRP A 152 -1.53 6.65 13.47
CA TRP A 152 -1.84 5.90 12.26
C TRP A 152 -1.43 4.44 12.41
N ILE A 153 -2.21 3.57 11.80
CA ILE A 153 -1.88 2.17 11.60
C ILE A 153 -2.07 1.80 10.12
N VAL A 154 -1.05 1.23 9.51
CA VAL A 154 -1.16 0.59 8.19
C VAL A 154 -1.19 -0.92 8.41
N VAL A 155 -2.15 -1.61 7.82
CA VAL A 155 -2.20 -3.07 7.82
C VAL A 155 -2.05 -3.56 6.38
N THR A 156 -0.97 -4.29 6.10
CA THR A 156 -0.81 -5.01 4.82
C THR A 156 -1.58 -6.32 4.89
N LEU A 157 -2.34 -6.60 3.85
CA LEU A 157 -3.11 -7.82 3.73
C LEU A 157 -2.76 -8.54 2.43
N GLU A 158 -2.45 -9.81 2.52
CA GLU A 158 -2.08 -10.67 1.39
C GLU A 158 -3.12 -10.64 0.26
N PHE A 159 -2.68 -10.92 -0.96
CA PHE A 159 -3.54 -10.95 -2.13
C PHE A 159 -4.65 -12.01 -1.97
N CYS A 160 -5.92 -11.63 -2.17
CA CYS A 160 -7.09 -12.49 -1.96
C CYS A 160 -6.96 -13.29 -0.66
N ALA A 161 -6.99 -12.58 0.44
CA ALA A 161 -6.60 -13.09 1.76
C ALA A 161 -7.35 -14.34 2.19
N ARG A 162 -6.65 -15.20 2.92
CA ARG A 162 -7.29 -16.26 3.72
C ARG A 162 -8.20 -15.64 4.78
N GLU A 163 -9.25 -16.36 5.15
CA GLU A 163 -10.16 -15.87 6.18
C GLU A 163 -9.45 -15.62 7.51
N GLU A 164 -8.49 -16.46 7.88
CA GLU A 164 -7.72 -16.31 9.12
C GLU A 164 -6.85 -15.05 9.11
N ALA A 165 -6.29 -14.68 7.95
CA ALA A 165 -5.52 -13.44 7.81
C ALA A 165 -6.43 -12.21 7.89
N ALA A 166 -7.63 -12.27 7.31
CA ALA A 166 -8.62 -11.21 7.40
C ALA A 166 -9.16 -11.06 8.85
N GLN A 167 -9.38 -12.16 9.56
CA GLN A 167 -9.75 -12.16 10.99
C GLN A 167 -8.64 -11.57 11.86
N TRP A 168 -7.38 -11.91 11.58
CA TRP A 168 -6.23 -11.32 12.28
C TRP A 168 -6.17 -9.80 12.06
N MET A 169 -6.36 -9.33 10.83
CA MET A 169 -6.42 -7.88 10.54
C MET A 169 -7.55 -7.21 11.34
N ASP A 170 -8.74 -7.79 11.35
CA ASP A 170 -9.91 -7.28 12.10
C ASP A 170 -9.60 -7.19 13.60
N GLN A 171 -8.95 -8.20 14.16
CA GLN A 171 -8.49 -8.18 15.56
C GLN A 171 -7.49 -7.05 15.80
N VAL A 172 -6.47 -6.89 14.93
CA VAL A 172 -5.48 -5.79 15.02
C VAL A 172 -6.18 -4.43 15.00
N LEU A 173 -7.17 -4.24 14.13
CA LEU A 173 -7.92 -2.98 14.06
C LEU A 173 -8.69 -2.70 15.36
N LYS A 174 -9.30 -3.71 15.95
CA LYS A 174 -10.02 -3.62 17.23
C LYS A 174 -9.10 -3.36 18.42
N GLU A 175 -7.89 -3.86 18.39
CA GLU A 175 -6.87 -3.60 19.41
C GLU A 175 -6.28 -2.18 19.32
N HIS A 176 -6.45 -1.49 18.17
CA HIS A 176 -5.93 -0.15 17.93
C HIS A 176 -7.06 0.87 17.59
N PRO A 177 -8.09 1.01 18.41
CA PRO A 177 -9.32 1.77 18.08
C PRO A 177 -9.09 3.27 17.93
N ASN A 178 -7.97 3.79 18.44
CA ASN A 178 -7.62 5.22 18.42
C ASN A 178 -6.64 5.58 17.29
N HIS A 179 -6.31 4.63 16.39
CA HIS A 179 -5.46 4.89 15.25
C HIS A 179 -6.31 5.05 13.98
N ASN A 180 -5.94 5.99 13.13
CA ASN A 180 -6.48 6.11 11.78
C ASN A 180 -5.92 4.98 10.91
N ALA A 181 -6.74 4.02 10.51
CA ALA A 181 -6.28 2.82 9.85
C ALA A 181 -6.30 2.96 8.33
N ILE A 182 -5.22 2.50 7.71
CA ILE A 182 -5.07 2.32 6.26
C ILE A 182 -4.90 0.83 6.00
N ILE A 183 -5.82 0.25 5.23
CA ILE A 183 -5.68 -1.11 4.73
C ILE A 183 -4.96 -1.05 3.39
N LEU A 184 -3.85 -1.75 3.30
CA LEU A 184 -3.04 -1.85 2.10
C LEU A 184 -3.14 -3.28 1.56
N THR A 185 -3.87 -3.45 0.47
CA THR A 185 -4.06 -4.75 -0.19
C THR A 185 -3.94 -4.56 -1.70
N HIS A 186 -3.56 -5.63 -2.42
CA HIS A 186 -3.30 -5.47 -3.84
C HIS A 186 -4.57 -5.39 -4.68
N TYR A 187 -5.58 -6.20 -4.39
CA TYR A 187 -6.83 -6.26 -5.15
C TYR A 187 -8.03 -5.85 -4.31
N HIS A 188 -8.66 -4.74 -4.65
CA HIS A 188 -9.83 -4.22 -3.92
C HIS A 188 -10.84 -3.53 -4.85
N LEU A 189 -10.48 -2.41 -5.48
CA LEU A 189 -11.35 -1.73 -6.44
C LEU A 189 -11.12 -2.25 -7.87
N THR A 190 -12.18 -2.28 -8.65
CA THR A 190 -12.11 -2.38 -10.11
C THR A 190 -11.80 -1.02 -10.73
N GLY A 191 -11.34 -0.98 -11.97
CA GLY A 191 -11.13 0.27 -12.70
C GLY A 191 -12.40 1.12 -12.92
N ARG A 192 -13.58 0.59 -12.53
CA ARG A 192 -14.87 1.33 -12.56
C ARG A 192 -15.21 1.96 -11.21
N GLY A 193 -14.33 1.87 -10.20
CA GLY A 193 -14.59 2.38 -8.87
C GLY A 193 -15.60 1.56 -8.05
N THR A 194 -15.78 0.29 -8.37
CA THR A 194 -16.60 -0.65 -7.59
C THR A 194 -15.70 -1.62 -6.85
N ILE A 195 -16.11 -2.09 -5.67
CA ILE A 195 -15.40 -3.16 -4.98
C ILE A 195 -15.50 -4.43 -5.85
N ALA A 196 -14.39 -5.13 -6.01
CA ALA A 196 -14.34 -6.36 -6.79
C ALA A 196 -15.29 -7.41 -6.19
N PRO A 197 -16.24 -7.95 -6.99
CA PRO A 197 -17.29 -8.83 -6.47
C PRO A 197 -16.78 -10.24 -6.12
N ASN A 198 -15.59 -10.60 -6.62
CA ASN A 198 -15.02 -11.94 -6.45
C ASN A 198 -13.49 -11.86 -6.31
N ASN A 199 -12.86 -13.00 -6.20
CA ASN A 199 -11.42 -13.14 -6.06
C ASN A 199 -10.69 -13.34 -7.41
N ALA A 200 -11.33 -13.13 -8.54
CA ALA A 200 -10.77 -13.34 -9.89
C ALA A 200 -10.18 -14.74 -10.13
N GLY A 201 -10.65 -15.75 -9.38
CA GLY A 201 -10.12 -17.12 -9.43
C GLY A 201 -8.90 -17.35 -8.53
N TYR A 202 -8.55 -16.40 -7.69
CA TYR A 202 -7.47 -16.48 -6.69
C TYR A 202 -8.04 -16.57 -5.28
N GLY A 203 -7.40 -17.36 -4.42
CA GLY A 203 -7.68 -17.37 -2.99
C GLY A 203 -9.02 -18.00 -2.60
N ASP A 204 -9.33 -17.88 -1.32
CA ASP A 204 -10.47 -18.54 -0.69
C ASP A 204 -11.68 -17.59 -0.53
N MET A 205 -11.42 -16.33 -0.20
CA MET A 205 -12.46 -15.33 0.00
C MET A 205 -12.61 -14.40 -1.20
N ASN A 206 -13.85 -13.99 -1.48
CA ASN A 206 -14.09 -12.89 -2.40
C ASN A 206 -13.66 -11.56 -1.77
N VAL A 207 -13.22 -10.62 -2.59
CA VAL A 207 -12.79 -9.30 -2.12
C VAL A 207 -13.91 -8.55 -1.40
N ILE A 208 -15.14 -8.61 -1.95
CA ILE A 208 -16.31 -7.98 -1.31
C ILE A 208 -16.60 -8.58 0.06
N ASP A 209 -16.42 -9.90 0.25
CA ASP A 209 -16.68 -10.57 1.52
C ASP A 209 -15.65 -10.16 2.59
N ILE A 210 -14.36 -10.01 2.20
CA ILE A 210 -13.32 -9.47 3.08
C ILE A 210 -13.69 -8.05 3.53
N TYR A 211 -14.12 -7.22 2.57
CA TYR A 211 -14.49 -5.84 2.86
C TYR A 211 -15.68 -5.75 3.82
N GLU A 212 -16.80 -6.39 3.48
CA GLU A 212 -18.03 -6.27 4.26
C GLU A 212 -17.92 -6.92 5.65
N LYS A 213 -17.16 -8.02 5.79
CA LYS A 213 -17.02 -8.73 7.07
C LYS A 213 -15.95 -8.16 7.99
N TYR A 214 -14.79 -7.72 7.43
CA TYR A 214 -13.58 -7.49 8.23
C TYR A 214 -12.99 -6.09 8.10
N ILE A 215 -13.32 -5.32 7.06
CA ILE A 215 -12.81 -3.95 6.88
C ILE A 215 -13.85 -2.92 7.30
N LYS A 216 -14.99 -2.93 6.64
CA LYS A 216 -16.06 -1.94 6.80
C LYS A 216 -16.63 -1.81 8.22
N PRO A 217 -16.74 -2.90 9.02
CA PRO A 217 -17.26 -2.79 10.40
C PRO A 217 -16.35 -2.01 11.35
N ASN A 218 -15.08 -1.79 10.99
CA ASN A 218 -14.13 -1.12 11.88
C ASN A 218 -14.20 0.40 11.75
N LYS A 219 -14.67 1.06 12.80
CA LYS A 219 -14.87 2.52 12.86
C LYS A 219 -13.60 3.36 12.65
N ASN A 220 -12.44 2.77 12.89
CA ASN A 220 -11.13 3.43 12.75
C ASN A 220 -10.55 3.33 11.33
N VAL A 221 -11.12 2.54 10.43
CA VAL A 221 -10.67 2.49 9.03
C VAL A 221 -10.99 3.81 8.33
N ARG A 222 -9.95 4.41 7.73
CA ARG A 222 -10.03 5.65 6.94
C ARG A 222 -9.79 5.40 5.47
N MET A 223 -8.82 4.55 5.14
CA MET A 223 -8.47 4.31 3.73
C MET A 223 -8.31 2.82 3.44
N VAL A 224 -8.64 2.44 2.19
CA VAL A 224 -8.23 1.18 1.58
C VAL A 224 -7.50 1.53 0.28
N LEU A 225 -6.26 1.10 0.16
CA LEU A 225 -5.39 1.38 -0.99
C LEU A 225 -5.10 0.09 -1.75
N SER A 226 -5.22 0.13 -3.09
CA SER A 226 -5.03 -1.05 -3.94
C SER A 226 -4.40 -0.73 -5.29
N GLY A 227 -3.94 -1.78 -5.97
CA GLY A 227 -3.44 -1.83 -7.35
C GLY A 227 -4.20 -2.86 -8.19
N HIS A 228 -3.50 -3.67 -8.99
CA HIS A 228 -3.98 -4.83 -9.75
C HIS A 228 -4.87 -4.51 -10.96
N THR A 229 -5.87 -3.66 -10.80
CA THR A 229 -6.81 -3.32 -11.87
C THR A 229 -6.47 -1.99 -12.46
N VAL A 230 -6.05 -2.01 -13.71
CA VAL A 230 -5.44 -0.88 -14.45
C VAL A 230 -6.19 0.44 -14.26
N TRP A 231 -5.42 1.51 -14.11
CA TRP A 231 -5.72 2.93 -13.98
C TRP A 231 -6.00 3.38 -12.55
N SER A 232 -6.77 4.47 -12.41
CA SER A 232 -7.13 5.07 -11.14
C SER A 232 -8.65 5.07 -10.97
N ALA A 233 -9.08 4.78 -9.78
CA ALA A 233 -10.48 4.93 -9.38
C ALA A 233 -10.53 5.24 -7.89
N TRP A 234 -11.66 5.80 -7.44
CA TRP A 234 -11.91 5.99 -6.03
C TRP A 234 -13.39 5.79 -5.69
N LYS A 235 -13.64 5.51 -4.43
CA LYS A 235 -14.98 5.32 -3.88
C LYS A 235 -14.99 5.74 -2.41
N ILE A 236 -16.11 6.29 -1.96
CA ILE A 236 -16.36 6.53 -0.54
C ILE A 236 -17.52 5.66 -0.11
N ASP A 237 -17.32 4.86 0.92
CA ASP A 237 -18.39 4.16 1.62
C ASP A 237 -18.50 4.66 3.05
N GLN A 238 -19.67 4.50 3.64
CA GLN A 238 -19.89 4.76 5.04
C GLN A 238 -19.90 3.46 5.82
N GLY A 239 -19.07 3.41 6.86
CA GLY A 239 -19.08 2.32 7.83
C GLY A 239 -20.31 2.43 8.77
N PRO A 240 -20.64 1.37 9.51
CA PRO A 240 -21.83 1.32 10.37
C PRO A 240 -21.81 2.35 11.52
N GLU A 241 -20.65 2.81 11.92
CA GLU A 241 -20.44 3.84 12.95
C GLU A 241 -20.42 5.27 12.36
N GLY A 242 -20.78 5.44 11.07
CA GLY A 242 -20.83 6.72 10.39
C GLY A 242 -19.49 7.24 9.89
N ASN A 243 -18.41 6.47 10.03
CA ASN A 243 -17.10 6.81 9.49
C ASN A 243 -17.05 6.65 7.97
N ASN A 244 -16.48 7.60 7.27
CA ASN A 244 -16.20 7.47 5.84
C ASN A 244 -14.94 6.64 5.61
N ILE A 245 -15.02 5.72 4.64
CA ILE A 245 -13.91 4.87 4.19
C ILE A 245 -13.55 5.28 2.76
N TYR A 246 -12.38 5.87 2.58
CA TYR A 246 -11.87 6.37 1.31
C TYR A 246 -11.08 5.25 0.61
N GLN A 247 -11.63 4.69 -0.43
CA GLN A 247 -11.05 3.58 -1.17
C GLN A 247 -10.40 4.10 -2.44
N ILE A 248 -9.13 3.81 -2.66
CA ILE A 248 -8.35 4.38 -3.75
C ILE A 248 -7.61 3.27 -4.48
N LEU A 249 -7.81 3.19 -5.78
CA LEU A 249 -7.08 2.36 -6.72
C LEU A 249 -6.03 3.21 -7.42
N GLN A 250 -4.82 2.69 -7.54
CA GLN A 250 -3.76 3.22 -8.37
C GLN A 250 -2.95 2.07 -8.99
N ASP A 251 -3.14 1.83 -10.28
CA ASP A 251 -2.34 0.90 -11.06
C ASP A 251 -1.99 1.56 -12.40
N TYR A 252 -0.72 1.89 -12.57
CA TYR A 252 -0.18 2.57 -13.74
C TYR A 252 0.90 1.75 -14.45
N GLN A 253 0.94 0.44 -14.22
CA GLN A 253 1.94 -0.47 -14.77
C GLN A 253 2.04 -0.45 -16.30
N ARG A 254 0.95 -0.15 -17.01
CA ARG A 254 0.92 -0.08 -18.47
C ARG A 254 1.40 1.25 -19.04
N LYS A 255 1.65 2.25 -18.20
CA LYS A 255 2.27 3.51 -18.59
C LYS A 255 3.74 3.47 -18.16
N ASP A 256 4.62 3.40 -19.13
CA ASP A 256 6.08 3.48 -18.96
C ASP A 256 6.52 4.89 -18.55
N GLU A 257 5.88 5.45 -17.54
CA GLU A 257 6.01 6.86 -17.17
C GLU A 257 6.37 7.05 -15.68
N GLY A 258 6.37 5.99 -14.89
CA GLY A 258 6.83 6.00 -13.48
C GLY A 258 6.02 6.91 -12.56
N TYR A 259 4.69 6.88 -12.66
CA TYR A 259 3.83 7.64 -11.76
C TYR A 259 3.84 7.10 -10.33
N ILE A 260 3.75 8.01 -9.37
CA ILE A 260 3.57 7.77 -7.94
C ILE A 260 2.32 8.51 -7.50
N ARG A 261 1.46 7.89 -6.68
CA ARG A 261 0.36 8.58 -6.01
C ARG A 261 0.91 9.36 -4.83
N LEU A 262 0.60 10.63 -4.75
CA LEU A 262 0.86 11.47 -3.58
C LEU A 262 -0.46 11.78 -2.89
N LEU A 263 -0.61 11.33 -1.64
CA LEU A 263 -1.75 11.60 -0.78
C LEU A 263 -1.35 12.70 0.19
N ASP A 264 -1.74 13.94 -0.11
CA ASP A 264 -1.49 15.10 0.74
C ASP A 264 -2.60 15.17 1.80
N ILE A 265 -2.27 14.97 3.07
CA ILE A 265 -3.20 14.87 4.19
C ILE A 265 -3.04 16.10 5.10
N ASP A 266 -4.15 16.78 5.40
CA ASP A 266 -4.25 17.87 6.37
C ASP A 266 -5.26 17.45 7.45
N THR A 267 -4.74 17.01 8.59
CA THR A 267 -5.57 16.53 9.70
C THR A 267 -6.34 17.61 10.44
N GLU A 268 -5.90 18.86 10.34
CA GLU A 268 -6.59 20.01 10.93
C GLU A 268 -7.79 20.40 10.08
N LYS A 269 -7.60 20.48 8.76
CA LYS A 269 -8.66 20.82 7.81
C LYS A 269 -9.58 19.66 7.48
N GLY A 270 -9.22 18.45 7.86
CA GLY A 270 -9.98 17.25 7.50
C GLY A 270 -9.97 17.02 5.98
N THR A 271 -8.80 17.09 5.33
CA THR A 271 -8.72 16.90 3.88
C THR A 271 -7.69 15.86 3.47
N ILE A 272 -7.98 15.13 2.39
CA ILE A 272 -7.04 14.27 1.66
C ILE A 272 -7.08 14.69 0.21
N SER A 273 -5.96 15.16 -0.34
CA SER A 273 -5.82 15.48 -1.76
C SER A 273 -4.90 14.45 -2.42
N ALA A 274 -5.29 13.96 -3.56
CA ALA A 274 -4.61 12.92 -4.29
C ALA A 274 -4.20 13.41 -5.68
N LYS A 275 -2.95 13.14 -6.07
CA LYS A 275 -2.43 13.41 -7.42
C LYS A 275 -1.47 12.32 -7.85
N MET A 276 -1.34 12.10 -9.16
CA MET A 276 -0.31 11.24 -9.73
C MET A 276 0.83 12.11 -10.24
N TYR A 277 2.04 11.88 -9.75
CA TYR A 277 3.26 12.58 -10.17
C TYR A 277 4.28 11.60 -10.72
N SER A 278 4.85 11.91 -11.86
CA SER A 278 5.96 11.15 -12.44
C SER A 278 7.28 11.86 -12.17
N PRO A 279 8.16 11.29 -11.34
CA PRO A 279 9.53 11.80 -11.21
C PRO A 279 10.35 11.71 -12.50
N TYR A 280 10.09 10.70 -13.31
CA TYR A 280 10.76 10.48 -14.59
C TYR A 280 10.42 11.56 -15.62
N LEU A 281 9.13 11.86 -15.77
CA LEU A 281 8.65 12.90 -16.66
C LEU A 281 8.65 14.31 -16.03
N LYS A 282 8.85 14.41 -14.72
CA LYS A 282 8.80 15.65 -13.92
C LYS A 282 7.47 16.40 -14.06
N LYS A 283 6.38 15.66 -14.15
CA LYS A 283 5.03 16.25 -14.33
C LYS A 283 3.98 15.55 -13.47
N THR A 284 2.94 16.30 -13.12
CA THR A 284 1.69 15.75 -12.57
C THR A 284 0.81 15.31 -13.74
N LEU A 285 0.10 14.19 -13.58
CA LEU A 285 -0.89 13.74 -14.53
C LEU A 285 -2.14 14.61 -14.40
N ASP A 286 -2.55 15.22 -15.50
CA ASP A 286 -3.72 16.10 -15.58
C ASP A 286 -4.90 15.32 -16.14
N ASP A 287 -5.55 14.55 -15.26
CA ASP A 287 -6.75 13.76 -15.55
C ASP A 287 -7.54 13.48 -14.25
N ASP A 288 -8.58 12.66 -14.33
CA ASP A 288 -9.44 12.27 -13.21
C ASP A 288 -8.71 11.48 -12.09
N SER A 289 -7.40 11.23 -12.25
CA SER A 289 -6.59 10.65 -11.17
C SER A 289 -6.27 11.65 -10.06
N SER A 290 -6.48 12.96 -10.30
CA SER A 290 -6.35 14.02 -9.30
C SER A 290 -7.71 14.34 -8.71
N PHE A 291 -7.85 14.17 -7.39
CA PHE A 291 -9.10 14.40 -6.65
C PHE A 291 -8.83 14.84 -5.22
N SER A 292 -9.86 15.29 -4.52
CA SER A 292 -9.77 15.67 -3.11
C SER A 292 -11.02 15.26 -2.35
N PHE A 293 -10.81 14.88 -1.10
CA PHE A 293 -11.87 14.63 -0.13
C PHE A 293 -11.83 15.72 0.95
N SER A 294 -13.00 16.26 1.30
CA SER A 294 -13.20 17.16 2.44
C SER A 294 -13.96 16.45 3.55
N ASP A 295 -14.02 17.09 4.71
CA ASP A 295 -14.77 16.60 5.88
C ASP A 295 -14.33 15.21 6.35
N VAL A 296 -13.03 14.95 6.23
CA VAL A 296 -12.43 13.70 6.69
C VAL A 296 -12.32 13.72 8.20
N ASN A 297 -13.07 12.85 8.88
CA ASN A 297 -13.04 12.72 10.33
C ASN A 297 -11.86 11.85 10.77
N PHE A 298 -10.71 12.49 11.07
CA PHE A 298 -9.59 11.80 11.69
C PHE A 298 -9.83 11.60 13.19
N ILE A 299 -9.46 10.43 13.69
CA ILE A 299 -9.38 10.15 15.14
C ILE A 299 -8.20 10.96 15.69
N LYS A 300 -8.47 11.77 16.72
CA LYS A 300 -7.50 12.70 17.35
C LYS A 300 -7.06 12.17 18.70
#